data_0e4f4d378e20bf7e821c392f6f892c78
#
_entry.id   0e4f4d378e20bf7e821c392f6f892c78
#
_cell.length_a   1.000
_cell.length_b   1.000
_cell.length_c   1.000
_cell.angle_alpha   90.00
_cell.angle_beta   90.00
_cell.angle_gamma   90.00
#
_symmetry.space_group_name_H-M   'P 1'
#
loop_
_entity.id
_entity.type
_entity.pdbx_description
1 polymer ?
#
loop_
_entity_poly.entity_id
_entity_poly.type
_entity_poly.pdbx_seq_one_letter_code
_entity_poly.pdbx_strand_id
1 'polypeptide(L)'
;MLLLLDLLIYMNKKFYSLCFFIILLFSCNNTQYKNGIVVSAKVEASQVGVDILKKGGNAFDAMIATDLALAVVYPNAGNLGGGGFMVYRLNNGESGSLDYREKAPLRASKDMYLDDQKNIVKGLSTNGALAVGVPGTIAGLFEIHKKFGSLPIYDLFQPAIDLASNGFVITKKQASSLNYFRSEILTLNDSIKLFKDRFKEGDLLKNESLAKTLRLIQTKGSDAFYTGEIANKLSKYILDKGGILTLEDLKLYKPVWRDPIKFNYKNLKIITMGPPSSGGIVLGQILKMLESKDFSNLNHNDEKYIQLLVEAERLSFSDRSKYLGDPDFNKIPVKELLNKDYLSNRFKSFDYSQSMSSKEIIPGKLITESKETTHYSIVDKFGNAVSVTTTLNGNYGSKLIPENLGFFLNNEMDDFSIKPGYPNMYGLIGGYINSIEPEKRMLSSMTPTIIEHNGELSMVLGSPGGPTIITSV
;
A
#
# COMPACT_ATOMS: atom_id res chain seq x y z
N MET A 1 -13.64 74.41 -15.41
CA MET A 1 -12.44 73.63 -15.77
C MET A 1 -11.75 72.95 -14.53
N LEU A 2 -11.54 73.71 -13.44
CA LEU A 2 -10.94 73.18 -12.21
C LEU A 2 -11.78 72.03 -11.55
N LEU A 3 -13.11 72.14 -11.43
CA LEU A 3 -14.00 71.17 -10.86
C LEU A 3 -14.00 69.82 -11.62
N LEU A 4 -13.81 69.82 -12.95
CA LEU A 4 -13.70 68.59 -13.75
C LEU A 4 -12.35 67.83 -13.51
N LEU A 5 -11.29 68.60 -13.25
CA LEU A 5 -9.96 68.05 -12.99
C LEU A 5 -9.92 67.39 -11.64
N ASP A 6 -10.54 67.99 -10.61
CA ASP A 6 -10.64 67.39 -9.26
C ASP A 6 -11.49 66.11 -9.25
N LEU A 7 -12.57 66.06 -10.05
CA LEU A 7 -13.40 64.88 -10.19
C LEU A 7 -12.66 63.73 -10.88
N LEU A 8 -11.86 64.04 -11.92
CA LEU A 8 -11.02 63.03 -12.62
C LEU A 8 -9.90 62.50 -11.73
N ILE A 9 -9.27 63.33 -10.92
CA ILE A 9 -8.24 62.92 -9.97
C ILE A 9 -8.85 62.06 -8.86
N TYR A 10 -10.04 62.39 -8.37
CA TYR A 10 -10.75 61.58 -7.35
C TYR A 10 -11.23 60.24 -7.89
N MET A 11 -11.72 60.16 -9.12
CA MET A 11 -12.09 58.93 -9.80
C MET A 11 -10.86 58.03 -10.04
N ASN A 12 -9.74 58.58 -10.50
CA ASN A 12 -8.50 57.85 -10.67
C ASN A 12 -7.97 57.29 -9.34
N LYS A 13 -7.99 58.07 -8.26
CA LYS A 13 -7.59 57.55 -6.92
C LYS A 13 -8.46 56.40 -6.45
N LYS A 14 -9.78 56.46 -6.65
CA LYS A 14 -10.69 55.33 -6.31
C LYS A 14 -10.46 54.12 -7.19
N PHE A 15 -10.18 54.32 -8.46
CA PHE A 15 -9.88 53.26 -9.41
C PHE A 15 -8.57 52.52 -9.03
N TYR A 16 -7.50 53.26 -8.73
CA TYR A 16 -6.24 52.68 -8.27
C TYR A 16 -6.38 52.00 -6.91
N SER A 17 -7.20 52.54 -5.99
CA SER A 17 -7.50 51.92 -4.71
C SER A 17 -8.28 50.62 -4.89
N LEU A 18 -9.23 50.55 -5.83
CA LEU A 18 -10.00 49.36 -6.15
C LEU A 18 -9.12 48.30 -6.82
N CYS A 19 -8.24 48.67 -7.75
CA CYS A 19 -7.28 47.78 -8.37
C CYS A 19 -6.26 47.20 -7.35
N PHE A 20 -5.80 48.04 -6.42
CA PHE A 20 -4.91 47.58 -5.33
C PHE A 20 -5.59 46.61 -4.37
N PHE A 21 -6.89 46.84 -4.08
CA PHE A 21 -7.70 45.92 -3.25
C PHE A 21 -7.99 44.61 -3.98
N ILE A 22 -8.20 44.62 -5.28
CA ILE A 22 -8.38 43.44 -6.11
C ILE A 22 -7.07 42.60 -6.16
N ILE A 23 -5.91 43.25 -6.26
CA ILE A 23 -4.60 42.56 -6.25
C ILE A 23 -4.35 41.89 -4.88
N LEU A 24 -4.80 42.49 -3.78
CA LEU A 24 -4.70 41.90 -2.44
C LEU A 24 -5.63 40.67 -2.26
N LEU A 25 -6.74 40.62 -2.99
CA LEU A 25 -7.66 39.46 -2.94
C LEU A 25 -7.16 38.23 -3.74
N PHE A 26 -6.18 38.42 -4.63
CA PHE A 26 -5.52 37.35 -5.37
C PHE A 26 -4.20 36.91 -4.76
N SER A 27 -3.88 37.35 -3.54
CA SER A 27 -2.82 36.73 -2.74
C SER A 27 -3.35 35.36 -2.25
N CYS A 28 -3.44 34.40 -3.17
CA CYS A 28 -3.51 33.01 -2.82
C CYS A 28 -2.32 32.71 -1.91
N ASN A 29 -2.56 32.35 -0.66
CA ASN A 29 -1.59 31.70 0.19
C ASN A 29 -1.25 30.33 -0.46
N ASN A 30 -0.38 30.35 -1.46
CA ASN A 30 0.33 29.17 -1.85
C ASN A 30 1.25 28.83 -0.67
N THR A 31 0.84 27.91 0.16
CA THR A 31 1.74 27.21 1.07
C THR A 31 2.76 26.48 0.20
N GLN A 32 3.79 27.19 -0.23
CA GLN A 32 4.93 26.61 -0.93
C GLN A 32 5.69 25.79 0.12
N TYR A 33 5.56 24.48 0.05
CA TYR A 33 6.48 23.57 0.73
C TYR A 33 7.88 23.88 0.20
N LYS A 34 8.73 24.46 1.02
CA LYS A 34 10.04 25.01 0.62
C LYS A 34 10.93 23.92 -0.02
N ASN A 35 10.73 22.67 0.41
CA ASN A 35 11.38 21.46 -0.11
C ASN A 35 10.36 20.31 -0.02
N GLY A 36 10.46 19.32 -0.89
CA GLY A 36 9.66 18.08 -0.77
C GLY A 36 10.09 17.24 0.45
N ILE A 37 9.22 16.31 0.84
CA ILE A 37 9.45 15.37 1.95
C ILE A 37 9.28 13.95 1.43
N VAL A 38 10.21 13.06 1.79
CA VAL A 38 10.14 11.62 1.52
C VAL A 38 10.35 10.87 2.83
N VAL A 39 9.38 10.05 3.21
CA VAL A 39 9.43 9.20 4.39
C VAL A 39 9.27 7.75 3.96
N SER A 40 10.22 6.88 4.28
CA SER A 40 10.18 5.45 3.99
C SER A 40 10.87 4.62 5.06
N ALA A 41 10.76 3.29 4.98
CA ALA A 41 11.37 2.37 5.95
C ALA A 41 12.90 2.37 5.96
N LYS A 42 13.55 2.98 4.93
CA LYS A 42 15.01 2.96 4.77
C LYS A 42 15.54 4.32 4.35
N VAL A 43 16.59 4.73 5.02
CA VAL A 43 17.24 6.02 4.73
C VAL A 43 17.74 6.10 3.29
N GLU A 44 18.28 5.01 2.74
CA GLU A 44 18.78 4.93 1.37
C GLU A 44 17.65 5.18 0.36
N ALA A 45 16.48 4.58 0.57
CA ALA A 45 15.31 4.76 -0.30
C ALA A 45 14.72 6.18 -0.15
N SER A 46 14.64 6.71 1.07
CA SER A 46 14.22 8.10 1.29
C SER A 46 15.17 9.08 0.62
N GLN A 47 16.49 8.84 0.68
CA GLN A 47 17.48 9.67 0.03
C GLN A 47 17.34 9.65 -1.50
N VAL A 48 17.10 8.48 -2.10
CA VAL A 48 16.81 8.35 -3.53
C VAL A 48 15.61 9.22 -3.91
N GLY A 49 14.50 9.14 -3.18
CA GLY A 49 13.33 9.97 -3.45
C GLY A 49 13.61 11.48 -3.34
N VAL A 50 14.34 11.88 -2.30
CA VAL A 50 14.78 13.30 -2.12
C VAL A 50 15.67 13.76 -3.28
N ASP A 51 16.56 12.92 -3.77
CA ASP A 51 17.46 13.28 -4.87
C ASP A 51 16.70 13.42 -6.19
N ILE A 52 15.66 12.62 -6.42
CA ILE A 52 14.73 12.79 -7.54
C ILE A 52 13.98 14.12 -7.43
N LEU A 53 13.44 14.48 -6.26
CA LEU A 53 12.80 15.78 -6.05
C LEU A 53 13.76 16.96 -6.32
N LYS A 54 15.02 16.86 -5.88
CA LYS A 54 16.07 17.87 -6.14
C LYS A 54 16.43 17.99 -7.62
N LYS A 55 16.35 16.91 -8.39
CA LYS A 55 16.53 16.91 -9.85
C LYS A 55 15.36 17.56 -10.60
N GLY A 56 14.30 17.96 -9.90
CA GLY A 56 13.13 18.59 -10.48
C GLY A 56 11.96 17.63 -10.73
N GLY A 57 12.08 16.37 -10.34
CA GLY A 57 10.98 15.40 -10.35
C GLY A 57 9.84 15.80 -9.41
N ASN A 58 8.65 15.32 -9.70
CA ASN A 58 7.47 15.49 -8.87
C ASN A 58 7.32 14.34 -7.84
N ALA A 59 6.24 14.37 -7.04
CA ALA A 59 5.97 13.35 -6.02
C ALA A 59 5.86 11.92 -6.60
N PHE A 60 5.38 11.79 -7.83
CA PHE A 60 5.21 10.49 -8.50
C PHE A 60 6.53 9.95 -9.03
N ASP A 61 7.41 10.79 -9.57
CA ASP A 61 8.77 10.40 -9.95
C ASP A 61 9.55 9.91 -8.71
N ALA A 62 9.49 10.69 -7.63
CA ALA A 62 10.13 10.32 -6.37
C ALA A 62 9.55 9.02 -5.79
N MET A 63 8.23 8.80 -5.91
CA MET A 63 7.56 7.57 -5.53
C MET A 63 8.14 6.36 -6.25
N ILE A 64 8.22 6.41 -7.59
CA ILE A 64 8.72 5.31 -8.41
C ILE A 64 10.16 4.96 -8.01
N ALA A 65 11.03 5.96 -7.90
CA ALA A 65 12.43 5.72 -7.54
C ALA A 65 12.59 5.20 -6.10
N THR A 66 11.76 5.68 -5.16
CA THR A 66 11.75 5.19 -3.77
C THR A 66 11.28 3.74 -3.69
N ASP A 67 10.23 3.35 -4.43
CA ASP A 67 9.73 1.96 -4.48
C ASP A 67 10.80 1.00 -5.00
N LEU A 68 11.43 1.35 -6.14
CA LEU A 68 12.53 0.59 -6.72
C LEU A 68 13.74 0.48 -5.78
N ALA A 69 14.07 1.55 -5.05
CA ALA A 69 15.13 1.51 -4.04
C ALA A 69 14.75 0.60 -2.86
N LEU A 70 13.49 0.65 -2.38
CA LEU A 70 13.00 -0.26 -1.32
C LEU A 70 13.07 -1.72 -1.75
N ALA A 71 12.81 -2.04 -3.02
CA ALA A 71 12.97 -3.41 -3.54
C ALA A 71 14.41 -3.93 -3.39
N VAL A 72 15.40 -3.04 -3.37
CA VAL A 72 16.82 -3.38 -3.15
C VAL A 72 17.19 -3.40 -1.68
N VAL A 73 16.90 -2.29 -0.96
CA VAL A 73 17.44 -2.08 0.41
C VAL A 73 16.52 -2.60 1.52
N TYR A 74 15.31 -3.03 1.17
CA TYR A 74 14.33 -3.58 2.12
C TYR A 74 13.63 -4.84 1.58
N PRO A 75 14.39 -5.90 1.22
CA PRO A 75 13.88 -7.04 0.46
C PRO A 75 12.88 -7.93 1.22
N ASN A 76 12.65 -7.69 2.50
CA ASN A 76 11.60 -8.38 3.25
C ASN A 76 10.18 -7.92 2.92
N ALA A 77 10.01 -6.71 2.35
CA ALA A 77 8.70 -6.16 2.00
C ALA A 77 8.73 -5.27 0.74
N GLY A 78 9.79 -4.50 0.48
CA GLY A 78 10.02 -3.82 -0.78
C GLY A 78 10.24 -4.83 -1.91
N ASN A 79 9.69 -4.63 -3.10
CA ASN A 79 9.58 -5.74 -4.04
C ASN A 79 9.46 -5.33 -5.51
N LEU A 80 9.76 -6.29 -6.41
CA LEU A 80 9.29 -6.34 -7.80
C LEU A 80 8.30 -7.49 -8.01
N GLY A 81 8.34 -8.49 -7.15
CA GLY A 81 7.55 -9.72 -7.21
C GLY A 81 6.27 -9.69 -6.37
N GLY A 82 5.80 -8.52 -5.98
CA GLY A 82 4.61 -8.27 -5.20
C GLY A 82 3.68 -7.24 -5.83
N GLY A 83 2.98 -6.47 -5.00
CA GLY A 83 2.04 -5.45 -5.43
C GLY A 83 1.78 -4.40 -4.36
N GLY A 84 0.75 -3.57 -4.58
CA GLY A 84 0.45 -2.50 -3.65
C GLY A 84 -0.72 -1.62 -4.06
N PHE A 85 -0.88 -0.54 -3.29
CA PHE A 85 -1.84 0.53 -3.52
C PHE A 85 -1.20 1.90 -3.37
N MET A 86 -1.61 2.83 -4.23
CA MET A 86 -1.30 4.25 -4.12
C MET A 86 -2.59 5.05 -3.97
N VAL A 87 -2.60 5.99 -3.04
CA VAL A 87 -3.55 7.09 -2.96
C VAL A 87 -2.78 8.39 -3.23
N TYR A 88 -3.33 9.26 -4.05
CA TYR A 88 -2.70 10.53 -4.37
C TYR A 88 -3.66 11.72 -4.20
N ARG A 89 -3.07 12.89 -3.97
CA ARG A 89 -3.71 14.19 -4.02
C ARG A 89 -2.82 15.18 -4.77
N LEU A 90 -3.37 15.79 -5.79
CA LEU A 90 -2.72 16.89 -6.51
C LEU A 90 -2.87 18.22 -5.75
N ASN A 91 -2.02 19.18 -6.06
CA ASN A 91 -2.04 20.51 -5.43
C ASN A 91 -3.37 21.27 -5.64
N ASN A 92 -4.12 20.95 -6.69
CA ASN A 92 -5.44 21.52 -6.98
C ASN A 92 -6.59 20.83 -6.21
N GLY A 93 -6.28 19.83 -5.34
CA GLY A 93 -7.28 19.07 -4.56
C GLY A 93 -7.85 17.85 -5.29
N GLU A 94 -7.50 17.60 -6.55
CA GLU A 94 -7.86 16.36 -7.23
C GLU A 94 -7.19 15.18 -6.53
N SER A 95 -7.91 14.08 -6.37
CA SER A 95 -7.40 12.88 -5.72
C SER A 95 -7.93 11.61 -6.36
N GLY A 96 -7.12 10.57 -6.34
CA GLY A 96 -7.44 9.27 -6.90
C GLY A 96 -6.63 8.17 -6.25
N SER A 97 -6.80 6.94 -6.73
CA SER A 97 -6.03 5.79 -6.26
C SER A 97 -5.71 4.83 -7.40
N LEU A 98 -4.60 4.10 -7.26
CA LEU A 98 -4.21 3.03 -8.16
C LEU A 98 -4.10 1.72 -7.38
N ASP A 99 -4.77 0.71 -7.89
CA ASP A 99 -4.72 -0.67 -7.44
C ASP A 99 -3.80 -1.48 -8.36
N TYR A 100 -2.63 -1.84 -7.85
CA TYR A 100 -1.70 -2.77 -8.48
C TYR A 100 -1.45 -3.99 -7.58
N ARG A 101 -2.50 -4.37 -6.80
CA ARG A 101 -2.56 -5.59 -6.00
C ARG A 101 -2.38 -6.81 -6.89
N GLU A 102 -1.79 -7.85 -6.33
CA GLU A 102 -1.64 -9.15 -6.98
C GLU A 102 -2.99 -9.76 -7.35
N LYS A 103 -2.97 -10.68 -8.32
CA LYS A 103 -4.13 -11.48 -8.74
C LYS A 103 -3.87 -12.96 -8.56
N ALA A 104 -4.92 -13.73 -8.33
CA ALA A 104 -4.86 -15.18 -8.42
C ALA A 104 -4.54 -15.60 -9.88
N PRO A 105 -3.62 -16.54 -10.10
CA PRO A 105 -3.36 -17.10 -11.43
C PRO A 105 -4.61 -17.76 -12.03
N LEU A 106 -4.67 -17.87 -13.37
CA LEU A 106 -5.78 -18.49 -14.12
C LEU A 106 -6.05 -19.95 -13.70
N ARG A 107 -5.03 -20.65 -13.23
CA ARG A 107 -5.15 -22.04 -12.77
C ARG A 107 -5.50 -22.16 -11.28
N ALA A 108 -5.72 -21.03 -10.59
CA ALA A 108 -6.14 -21.06 -9.19
C ALA A 108 -7.55 -21.64 -9.05
N SER A 109 -7.80 -22.39 -7.98
CA SER A 109 -9.09 -22.93 -7.68
C SER A 109 -9.41 -22.78 -6.20
N LYS A 110 -10.72 -22.75 -5.88
CA LYS A 110 -11.23 -22.50 -4.54
C LYS A 110 -10.62 -23.39 -3.47
N ASP A 111 -10.42 -24.66 -3.78
CA ASP A 111 -10.01 -25.71 -2.83
C ASP A 111 -8.54 -26.11 -2.97
N MET A 112 -7.72 -25.34 -3.74
CA MET A 112 -6.34 -25.71 -4.08
C MET A 112 -5.38 -25.89 -2.88
N TYR A 113 -5.77 -25.42 -1.71
CA TYR A 113 -5.00 -25.55 -0.45
C TYR A 113 -5.61 -26.54 0.53
N LEU A 114 -6.63 -27.31 0.10
CA LEU A 114 -7.29 -28.31 0.91
C LEU A 114 -6.87 -29.73 0.49
N ASP A 115 -6.79 -30.64 1.46
CA ASP A 115 -6.66 -32.07 1.20
C ASP A 115 -8.00 -32.70 0.75
N ASP A 116 -8.01 -33.98 0.43
CA ASP A 116 -9.21 -34.73 0.01
C ASP A 116 -10.30 -34.75 1.10
N GLN A 117 -9.94 -34.59 2.37
CA GLN A 117 -10.86 -34.48 3.50
C GLN A 117 -11.30 -33.03 3.76
N LYS A 118 -10.95 -32.07 2.88
CA LYS A 118 -11.23 -30.65 3.02
C LYS A 118 -10.58 -30.00 4.25
N ASN A 119 -9.45 -30.53 4.73
CA ASN A 119 -8.61 -29.86 5.72
C ASN A 119 -7.59 -28.96 5.03
N ILE A 120 -7.22 -27.86 5.69
CA ILE A 120 -6.17 -26.97 5.20
C ILE A 120 -4.82 -27.68 5.25
N VAL A 121 -4.13 -27.73 4.11
CA VAL A 121 -2.74 -28.22 4.03
C VAL A 121 -1.82 -27.07 4.46
N LYS A 122 -1.30 -27.19 5.67
CA LYS A 122 -0.51 -26.14 6.31
C LYS A 122 0.73 -25.76 5.46
N GLY A 123 0.93 -24.49 5.25
CA GLY A 123 2.11 -23.93 4.56
C GLY A 123 1.95 -23.78 3.05
N LEU A 124 0.99 -24.42 2.39
CA LEU A 124 0.83 -24.31 0.93
C LEU A 124 0.48 -22.90 0.44
N SER A 125 -0.28 -22.15 1.21
CA SER A 125 -0.67 -20.76 0.87
C SER A 125 0.40 -19.73 1.25
N THR A 126 1.34 -20.10 2.14
CA THR A 126 2.30 -19.16 2.71
C THR A 126 3.71 -19.31 2.17
N ASN A 127 4.12 -20.51 1.76
CA ASN A 127 5.48 -20.82 1.36
C ASN A 127 5.52 -21.57 0.02
N GLY A 128 6.53 -21.25 -0.81
CA GLY A 128 6.73 -21.95 -2.08
C GLY A 128 5.86 -21.40 -3.23
N ALA A 129 5.86 -22.12 -4.34
CA ALA A 129 5.38 -21.60 -5.62
C ALA A 129 3.85 -21.49 -5.73
N LEU A 130 3.10 -22.31 -5.01
CA LEU A 130 1.63 -22.22 -4.96
C LEU A 130 1.13 -20.97 -4.23
N ALA A 131 1.93 -20.37 -3.34
CA ALA A 131 1.58 -19.19 -2.59
C ALA A 131 1.64 -17.89 -3.42
N VAL A 132 2.23 -17.93 -4.64
CA VAL A 132 2.56 -16.76 -5.44
C VAL A 132 1.36 -16.29 -6.25
N GLY A 133 0.90 -15.05 -5.99
CA GLY A 133 -0.01 -14.32 -6.86
C GLY A 133 0.72 -13.61 -8.00
N VAL A 134 0.00 -13.25 -9.06
CA VAL A 134 0.55 -12.53 -10.23
C VAL A 134 1.03 -11.13 -9.80
N PRO A 135 2.32 -10.81 -9.93
CA PRO A 135 2.89 -9.55 -9.45
C PRO A 135 2.36 -8.32 -10.17
N GLY A 136 2.13 -7.23 -9.42
CA GLY A 136 1.59 -5.99 -9.96
C GLY A 136 2.51 -4.77 -9.91
N THR A 137 3.57 -4.80 -9.09
CA THR A 137 4.41 -3.62 -8.81
C THR A 137 4.92 -2.93 -10.08
N ILE A 138 5.58 -3.66 -11.00
CA ILE A 138 6.15 -3.06 -12.20
C ILE A 138 5.07 -2.43 -13.09
N ALA A 139 3.92 -3.09 -13.27
CA ALA A 139 2.81 -2.52 -14.04
C ALA A 139 2.27 -1.24 -13.40
N GLY A 140 2.13 -1.22 -12.06
CA GLY A 140 1.72 -0.05 -11.29
C GLY A 140 2.67 1.12 -11.49
N LEU A 141 3.98 0.91 -11.33
CA LEU A 141 4.97 1.98 -11.49
C LEU A 141 4.97 2.57 -12.90
N PHE A 142 4.88 1.75 -13.94
CA PHE A 142 4.81 2.24 -15.32
C PHE A 142 3.50 2.95 -15.63
N GLU A 143 2.37 2.50 -15.08
CA GLU A 143 1.07 3.18 -15.24
C GLU A 143 1.05 4.56 -14.55
N ILE A 144 1.68 4.67 -13.36
CA ILE A 144 1.88 5.94 -12.66
C ILE A 144 2.77 6.88 -13.46
N HIS A 145 3.91 6.37 -13.96
CA HIS A 145 4.81 7.16 -14.78
C HIS A 145 4.14 7.69 -16.06
N LYS A 146 3.37 6.84 -16.73
CA LYS A 146 2.61 7.22 -17.93
C LYS A 146 1.65 8.37 -17.67
N LYS A 147 1.00 8.42 -16.50
CA LYS A 147 0.00 9.43 -16.18
C LYS A 147 0.61 10.70 -15.58
N PHE A 148 1.63 10.57 -14.74
CA PHE A 148 2.12 11.65 -13.90
C PHE A 148 3.63 11.89 -13.98
N GLY A 149 4.39 11.02 -14.63
CA GLY A 149 5.84 11.13 -14.72
C GLY A 149 6.27 12.43 -15.41
N SER A 150 7.27 13.09 -14.86
CA SER A 150 7.87 14.31 -15.40
C SER A 150 9.33 14.12 -15.81
N LEU A 151 10.02 13.17 -15.20
CA LEU A 151 11.37 12.78 -15.57
C LEU A 151 11.37 11.51 -16.43
N PRO A 152 12.42 11.28 -17.25
CA PRO A 152 12.57 10.04 -17.98
C PRO A 152 12.57 8.83 -17.02
N ILE A 153 11.82 7.79 -17.34
CA ILE A 153 11.77 6.55 -16.51
C ILE A 153 13.17 5.95 -16.29
N TYR A 154 14.07 6.15 -17.24
CA TYR A 154 15.46 5.73 -17.15
C TYR A 154 16.14 6.29 -15.90
N ASP A 155 15.95 7.59 -15.61
CA ASP A 155 16.57 8.27 -14.48
C ASP A 155 16.00 7.80 -13.13
N LEU A 156 14.76 7.30 -13.12
CA LEU A 156 14.09 6.80 -11.92
C LEU A 156 14.58 5.41 -11.52
N PHE A 157 15.00 4.59 -12.48
CA PHE A 157 15.55 3.25 -12.25
C PHE A 157 17.01 3.26 -11.81
N GLN A 158 17.80 4.24 -12.31
CA GLN A 158 19.25 4.25 -12.16
C GLN A 158 19.72 4.17 -10.69
N PRO A 159 19.15 4.92 -9.71
CA PRO A 159 19.55 4.83 -8.31
C PRO A 159 19.40 3.43 -7.71
N ALA A 160 18.30 2.72 -8.03
CA ALA A 160 18.08 1.37 -7.55
C ALA A 160 19.07 0.37 -8.18
N ILE A 161 19.41 0.55 -9.46
CA ILE A 161 20.42 -0.24 -10.14
C ILE A 161 21.79 -0.05 -9.47
N ASP A 162 22.14 1.19 -9.14
CA ASP A 162 23.39 1.53 -8.47
C ASP A 162 23.47 0.92 -7.06
N LEU A 163 22.39 1.01 -6.28
CA LEU A 163 22.28 0.36 -4.97
C LEU A 163 22.43 -1.16 -5.07
N ALA A 164 21.81 -1.80 -6.05
CA ALA A 164 21.89 -3.25 -6.24
C ALA A 164 23.29 -3.71 -6.68
N SER A 165 23.96 -2.93 -7.57
CA SER A 165 25.30 -3.26 -8.11
C SER A 165 26.42 -2.92 -7.13
N ASN A 166 26.39 -1.70 -6.57
CA ASN A 166 27.46 -1.23 -5.67
C ASN A 166 27.29 -1.78 -4.26
N GLY A 167 26.03 -2.13 -3.89
CA GLY A 167 25.65 -2.61 -2.57
C GLY A 167 25.32 -1.49 -1.60
N PHE A 168 24.70 -1.88 -0.51
CA PHE A 168 24.40 -1.02 0.65
C PHE A 168 24.79 -1.74 1.94
N VAL A 169 25.07 -0.96 2.98
CA VAL A 169 25.50 -1.49 4.28
C VAL A 169 24.27 -1.93 5.08
N ILE A 170 24.23 -3.20 5.49
CA ILE A 170 23.10 -3.72 6.27
C ILE A 170 23.22 -3.42 7.76
N THR A 171 22.09 -3.09 8.37
CA THR A 171 21.98 -2.86 9.80
C THR A 171 21.93 -4.18 10.58
N LYS A 172 22.15 -4.13 11.89
CA LYS A 172 21.98 -5.28 12.81
C LYS A 172 20.60 -5.93 12.68
N LYS A 173 19.52 -5.10 12.59
CA LYS A 173 18.15 -5.59 12.43
C LYS A 173 17.97 -6.35 11.11
N GLN A 174 18.55 -5.84 10.02
CA GLN A 174 18.49 -6.51 8.72
C GLN A 174 19.27 -7.83 8.73
N ALA A 175 20.50 -7.83 9.25
CA ALA A 175 21.30 -9.05 9.38
C ALA A 175 20.56 -10.12 10.21
N SER A 176 19.96 -9.73 11.34
CA SER A 176 19.14 -10.63 12.16
C SER A 176 17.94 -11.20 11.41
N SER A 177 17.20 -10.37 10.67
CA SER A 177 16.06 -10.80 9.87
C SER A 177 16.46 -11.77 8.75
N LEU A 178 17.49 -11.42 7.97
CA LEU A 178 18.01 -12.27 6.89
C LEU A 178 18.47 -13.63 7.42
N ASN A 179 19.17 -13.66 8.56
CA ASN A 179 19.63 -14.89 9.17
C ASN A 179 18.49 -15.73 9.78
N TYR A 180 17.44 -15.10 10.31
CA TYR A 180 16.27 -15.80 10.83
C TYR A 180 15.55 -16.60 9.74
N PHE A 181 15.31 -15.99 8.60
CA PHE A 181 14.63 -16.64 7.46
C PHE A 181 15.56 -17.45 6.55
N ARG A 182 16.89 -17.37 6.77
CA ARG A 182 17.89 -18.01 5.89
C ARG A 182 17.67 -19.51 5.69
N SER A 183 17.41 -20.25 6.74
CA SER A 183 17.19 -21.70 6.65
C SER A 183 16.00 -22.04 5.76
N GLU A 184 14.89 -21.35 5.94
CA GLU A 184 13.67 -21.54 5.16
C GLU A 184 13.86 -21.17 3.69
N ILE A 185 14.53 -20.04 3.42
CA ILE A 185 14.88 -19.60 2.06
C ILE A 185 15.76 -20.66 1.38
N LEU A 186 16.80 -21.17 2.04
CA LEU A 186 17.70 -22.17 1.45
C LEU A 186 17.01 -23.52 1.23
N THR A 187 16.01 -23.89 2.05
CA THR A 187 15.27 -25.14 1.87
C THR A 187 14.39 -25.11 0.60
N LEU A 188 13.83 -23.93 0.28
CA LEU A 188 12.90 -23.75 -0.84
C LEU A 188 13.61 -23.43 -2.17
N ASN A 189 14.90 -23.12 -2.13
CA ASN A 189 15.67 -22.73 -3.32
C ASN A 189 16.97 -23.54 -3.42
N ASP A 190 17.24 -24.12 -4.58
CA ASP A 190 18.31 -25.12 -4.77
C ASP A 190 19.72 -24.55 -4.63
N SER A 191 19.92 -23.28 -5.02
CA SER A 191 21.20 -22.59 -4.82
C SER A 191 21.02 -21.08 -4.95
N ILE A 192 21.21 -20.34 -3.88
CA ILE A 192 21.16 -18.88 -3.89
C ILE A 192 22.49 -18.34 -3.35
N LYS A 193 23.28 -17.73 -4.24
CA LYS A 193 24.58 -17.13 -3.89
C LYS A 193 24.44 -16.06 -2.83
N LEU A 194 23.36 -15.25 -2.90
CA LEU A 194 23.07 -14.18 -1.96
C LEU A 194 22.98 -14.67 -0.52
N PHE A 195 22.52 -15.91 -0.28
CA PHE A 195 22.34 -16.50 1.05
C PHE A 195 23.41 -17.57 1.38
N LYS A 196 24.51 -17.64 0.64
CA LYS A 196 25.58 -18.62 0.89
C LYS A 196 26.15 -18.49 2.29
N ASP A 197 26.45 -17.27 2.73
CA ASP A 197 27.02 -16.98 4.03
C ASP A 197 25.98 -16.38 4.99
N ARG A 198 26.30 -16.34 6.29
CA ARG A 198 25.52 -15.61 7.28
C ARG A 198 25.83 -14.12 7.21
N PHE A 199 24.83 -13.30 7.41
CA PHE A 199 24.91 -11.85 7.39
C PHE A 199 25.34 -11.29 8.76
N LYS A 200 26.15 -10.22 8.72
CA LYS A 200 26.58 -9.46 9.90
C LYS A 200 26.25 -7.99 9.71
N GLU A 201 26.09 -7.28 10.83
CA GLU A 201 26.01 -5.82 10.81
C GLU A 201 27.26 -5.24 10.14
N GLY A 202 27.06 -4.29 9.23
CA GLY A 202 28.16 -3.67 8.48
C GLY A 202 28.53 -4.39 7.18
N ASP A 203 27.97 -5.57 6.88
CA ASP A 203 28.20 -6.23 5.60
C ASP A 203 27.66 -5.38 4.45
N LEU A 204 28.41 -5.37 3.33
CA LEU A 204 27.98 -4.76 2.07
C LEU A 204 27.15 -5.76 1.26
N LEU A 205 25.84 -5.57 1.22
CA LEU A 205 24.92 -6.44 0.49
C LEU A 205 24.80 -5.99 -0.96
N LYS A 206 25.25 -6.82 -1.90
CA LYS A 206 25.13 -6.64 -3.35
C LYS A 206 24.20 -7.67 -3.94
N ASN A 207 23.42 -7.27 -4.95
CA ASN A 207 22.53 -8.17 -5.69
C ASN A 207 22.63 -7.93 -7.21
N GLU A 208 23.65 -8.51 -7.81
CA GLU A 208 23.92 -8.36 -9.25
C GLU A 208 22.79 -8.91 -10.14
N SER A 209 22.10 -9.97 -9.70
CA SER A 209 20.96 -10.51 -10.43
C SER A 209 19.82 -9.51 -10.47
N LEU A 210 19.51 -8.85 -9.35
CA LEU A 210 18.51 -7.80 -9.29
C LEU A 210 18.92 -6.57 -10.11
N ALA A 211 20.19 -6.17 -10.06
CA ALA A 211 20.69 -5.07 -10.89
C ALA A 211 20.51 -5.32 -12.40
N LYS A 212 20.78 -6.56 -12.86
CA LYS A 212 20.54 -6.95 -14.25
C LYS A 212 19.05 -6.92 -14.61
N THR A 213 18.20 -7.40 -13.72
CA THR A 213 16.73 -7.37 -13.88
C THR A 213 16.23 -5.94 -14.01
N LEU A 214 16.67 -5.04 -13.11
CA LEU A 214 16.31 -3.62 -13.15
C LEU A 214 16.80 -2.93 -14.44
N ARG A 215 18.04 -3.20 -14.91
CA ARG A 215 18.56 -2.68 -16.19
C ARG A 215 17.73 -3.16 -17.38
N LEU A 216 17.29 -4.41 -17.36
CA LEU A 216 16.46 -4.95 -18.44
C LEU A 216 15.08 -4.25 -18.46
N ILE A 217 14.46 -4.00 -17.30
CA ILE A 217 13.21 -3.25 -17.20
C ILE A 217 13.43 -1.78 -17.61
N GLN A 218 14.51 -1.14 -17.14
CA GLN A 218 14.88 0.22 -17.50
C GLN A 218 14.95 0.43 -19.02
N THR A 219 15.51 -0.55 -19.75
CA THR A 219 15.80 -0.45 -21.19
C THR A 219 14.66 -0.95 -22.08
N LYS A 220 13.87 -1.93 -21.62
CA LYS A 220 12.82 -2.59 -22.40
C LYS A 220 11.40 -2.26 -21.92
N GLY A 221 11.27 -1.51 -20.82
CA GLY A 221 9.97 -1.17 -20.23
C GLY A 221 9.32 -2.34 -19.49
N SER A 222 8.05 -2.15 -19.13
CA SER A 222 7.23 -3.16 -18.44
C SER A 222 7.09 -4.46 -19.22
N ASP A 223 7.19 -4.42 -20.55
CA ASP A 223 7.09 -5.61 -21.41
C ASP A 223 8.19 -6.64 -21.10
N ALA A 224 9.37 -6.20 -20.65
CA ALA A 224 10.41 -7.11 -20.19
C ALA A 224 9.91 -8.03 -19.05
N PHE A 225 9.08 -7.50 -18.17
CA PHE A 225 8.56 -8.19 -16.98
C PHE A 225 7.33 -9.04 -17.28
N TYR A 226 6.42 -8.58 -18.16
CA TYR A 226 5.12 -9.22 -18.36
C TYR A 226 5.01 -10.09 -19.60
N THR A 227 5.81 -9.85 -20.64
CA THR A 227 5.76 -10.59 -21.92
C THR A 227 7.15 -11.00 -22.42
N GLY A 228 8.23 -10.43 -21.86
CA GLY A 228 9.59 -10.60 -22.32
C GLY A 228 10.40 -11.67 -21.57
N GLU A 229 11.71 -11.42 -21.48
CA GLU A 229 12.67 -12.35 -20.90
C GLU A 229 12.42 -12.67 -19.43
N ILE A 230 12.04 -11.66 -18.63
CA ILE A 230 11.75 -11.84 -17.20
C ILE A 230 10.52 -12.71 -17.04
N ALA A 231 9.43 -12.45 -17.81
CA ALA A 231 8.23 -13.27 -17.80
C ALA A 231 8.53 -14.75 -18.05
N ASN A 232 9.32 -15.04 -19.09
CA ASN A 232 9.70 -16.41 -19.44
C ASN A 232 10.47 -17.11 -18.30
N LYS A 233 11.46 -16.42 -17.72
CA LYS A 233 12.25 -16.95 -16.61
C LYS A 233 11.40 -17.16 -15.35
N LEU A 234 10.54 -16.18 -15.02
CA LEU A 234 9.68 -16.22 -13.83
C LEU A 234 8.66 -17.34 -13.92
N SER A 235 7.89 -17.41 -15.02
CA SER A 235 6.89 -18.45 -15.22
C SER A 235 7.53 -19.85 -15.21
N LYS A 236 8.64 -20.03 -15.94
CA LYS A 236 9.36 -21.31 -15.92
C LYS A 236 9.79 -21.70 -14.51
N TYR A 237 10.42 -20.79 -13.76
CA TYR A 237 10.86 -21.05 -12.39
C TYR A 237 9.71 -21.47 -11.46
N ILE A 238 8.58 -20.75 -11.53
CA ILE A 238 7.40 -21.06 -10.70
C ILE A 238 6.83 -22.45 -11.07
N LEU A 239 6.70 -22.76 -12.37
CA LEU A 239 6.18 -24.04 -12.83
C LEU A 239 7.12 -25.20 -12.47
N ASP A 240 8.45 -25.03 -12.61
CA ASP A 240 9.45 -26.03 -12.23
C ASP A 240 9.39 -26.33 -10.70
N LYS A 241 8.95 -25.37 -9.87
CA LYS A 241 8.74 -25.51 -8.42
C LYS A 241 7.33 -25.98 -8.04
N GLY A 242 6.53 -26.42 -9.01
CA GLY A 242 5.16 -26.94 -8.77
C GLY A 242 4.11 -25.88 -8.56
N GLY A 243 4.38 -24.61 -8.91
CA GLY A 243 3.39 -23.53 -8.90
C GLY A 243 2.52 -23.52 -10.14
N ILE A 244 1.64 -22.52 -10.23
CA ILE A 244 0.59 -22.46 -11.26
C ILE A 244 0.62 -21.18 -12.11
N LEU A 245 1.53 -20.22 -11.83
CA LEU A 245 1.64 -18.95 -12.54
C LEU A 245 2.29 -19.16 -13.92
N THR A 246 1.58 -18.78 -14.98
CA THR A 246 1.97 -18.97 -16.38
C THR A 246 2.34 -17.64 -17.06
N LEU A 247 2.84 -17.71 -18.29
CA LEU A 247 3.07 -16.52 -19.13
C LEU A 247 1.79 -15.76 -19.43
N GLU A 248 0.66 -16.45 -19.57
CA GLU A 248 -0.63 -15.81 -19.85
C GLU A 248 -1.12 -14.99 -18.66
N ASP A 249 -0.90 -15.46 -17.42
CA ASP A 249 -1.19 -14.70 -16.20
C ASP A 249 -0.46 -13.37 -16.16
N LEU A 250 0.83 -13.39 -16.49
CA LEU A 250 1.65 -12.18 -16.53
C LEU A 250 1.17 -11.23 -17.63
N LYS A 251 0.95 -11.73 -18.84
CA LYS A 251 0.51 -10.96 -20.01
C LYS A 251 -0.86 -10.27 -19.79
N LEU A 252 -1.78 -10.93 -19.09
CA LEU A 252 -3.12 -10.40 -18.80
C LEU A 252 -3.14 -9.40 -17.63
N TYR A 253 -2.07 -9.33 -16.84
CA TYR A 253 -2.06 -8.45 -15.67
C TYR A 253 -2.16 -6.97 -16.07
N LYS A 254 -3.07 -6.23 -15.39
CA LYS A 254 -3.21 -4.77 -15.54
C LYS A 254 -3.53 -4.15 -14.17
N PRO A 255 -2.89 -3.03 -13.81
CA PRO A 255 -3.31 -2.22 -12.67
C PRO A 255 -4.64 -1.51 -12.99
N VAL A 256 -5.38 -1.10 -11.96
CA VAL A 256 -6.70 -0.49 -12.10
C VAL A 256 -6.76 0.85 -11.37
N TRP A 257 -7.09 1.93 -12.07
CA TRP A 257 -7.44 3.20 -11.44
C TRP A 257 -8.78 3.06 -10.74
N ARG A 258 -8.84 3.44 -9.46
CA ARG A 258 -10.05 3.35 -8.63
C ARG A 258 -10.36 4.68 -7.98
N ASP A 259 -11.64 4.92 -7.67
CA ASP A 259 -12.03 6.04 -6.83
C ASP A 259 -11.64 5.72 -5.37
N PRO A 260 -10.90 6.61 -4.69
CA PRO A 260 -10.60 6.42 -3.28
C PRO A 260 -11.86 6.58 -2.42
N ILE A 261 -11.88 5.95 -1.24
CA ILE A 261 -12.87 6.22 -0.22
C ILE A 261 -12.62 7.62 0.35
N LYS A 262 -13.66 8.45 0.38
CA LYS A 262 -13.62 9.81 0.93
C LYS A 262 -14.71 9.97 1.98
N PHE A 263 -14.33 10.45 3.15
CA PHE A 263 -15.28 10.78 4.20
C PHE A 263 -14.74 11.88 5.13
N ASN A 264 -15.62 12.54 5.85
CA ASN A 264 -15.24 13.51 6.86
C ASN A 264 -15.26 12.87 8.25
N TYR A 265 -14.33 13.31 9.08
CA TYR A 265 -14.27 13.06 10.52
C TYR A 265 -13.96 14.39 11.21
N LYS A 266 -14.93 14.93 11.95
CA LYS A 266 -14.86 16.30 12.48
C LYS A 266 -14.55 17.31 11.35
N ASN A 267 -13.48 18.08 11.48
CA ASN A 267 -13.01 19.07 10.50
C ASN A 267 -11.95 18.54 9.51
N LEU A 268 -11.72 17.23 9.52
CA LEU A 268 -10.77 16.56 8.64
C LEU A 268 -11.53 15.85 7.51
N LYS A 269 -10.99 15.95 6.27
CA LYS A 269 -11.40 15.11 5.15
C LYS A 269 -10.37 14.03 4.93
N ILE A 270 -10.79 12.78 4.97
CA ILE A 270 -9.95 11.59 4.84
C ILE A 270 -10.12 11.02 3.44
N ILE A 271 -9.01 10.75 2.78
CA ILE A 271 -8.91 10.17 1.44
C ILE A 271 -8.05 8.92 1.58
N THR A 272 -8.62 7.74 1.33
CA THR A 272 -7.95 6.48 1.61
C THR A 272 -8.34 5.40 0.60
N MET A 273 -7.63 4.26 0.60
CA MET A 273 -7.85 3.21 -0.38
C MET A 273 -9.17 2.47 -0.15
N GLY A 274 -9.90 2.25 -1.26
CA GLY A 274 -11.11 1.42 -1.31
C GLY A 274 -10.82 -0.05 -1.64
N PRO A 275 -11.87 -0.89 -1.77
CA PRO A 275 -11.72 -2.29 -2.19
C PRO A 275 -10.92 -2.44 -3.50
N PRO A 276 -10.07 -3.48 -3.61
CA PRO A 276 -9.96 -4.66 -2.75
C PRO A 276 -9.19 -4.46 -1.44
N SER A 277 -8.86 -3.20 -1.05
CA SER A 277 -8.48 -2.93 0.34
C SER A 277 -9.70 -2.75 1.23
N SER A 278 -9.69 -3.38 2.39
CA SER A 278 -10.67 -3.16 3.44
C SER A 278 -10.38 -1.87 4.24
N GLY A 279 -9.15 -1.34 4.12
CA GLY A 279 -8.61 -0.30 4.98
C GLY A 279 -9.49 0.93 5.08
N GLY A 280 -9.86 1.52 3.95
CA GLY A 280 -10.64 2.74 3.95
C GLY A 280 -12.06 2.59 4.53
N ILE A 281 -12.70 1.43 4.31
CA ILE A 281 -14.03 1.18 4.87
C ILE A 281 -13.95 0.95 6.38
N VAL A 282 -13.06 0.09 6.84
CA VAL A 282 -12.90 -0.23 8.27
C VAL A 282 -12.45 1.01 9.05
N LEU A 283 -11.48 1.78 8.56
CA LEU A 283 -11.06 3.06 9.14
C LEU A 283 -12.26 4.03 9.23
N GLY A 284 -13.03 4.16 8.14
CA GLY A 284 -14.21 5.02 8.11
C GLY A 284 -15.29 4.58 9.11
N GLN A 285 -15.52 3.28 9.28
CA GLN A 285 -16.45 2.74 10.26
C GLN A 285 -16.00 3.06 11.68
N ILE A 286 -14.73 2.79 12.03
CA ILE A 286 -14.17 3.07 13.37
C ILE A 286 -14.33 4.56 13.69
N LEU A 287 -13.82 5.44 12.84
CA LEU A 287 -13.87 6.88 13.09
C LEU A 287 -15.30 7.41 13.20
N LYS A 288 -16.22 6.98 12.32
CA LYS A 288 -17.62 7.42 12.36
C LYS A 288 -18.38 6.89 13.57
N MET A 289 -18.11 5.68 14.06
CA MET A 289 -18.69 5.18 15.32
C MET A 289 -18.21 6.00 16.52
N LEU A 290 -16.97 6.45 16.50
CA LEU A 290 -16.35 7.23 17.57
C LEU A 290 -16.61 8.74 17.48
N GLU A 291 -17.08 9.26 16.34
CA GLU A 291 -17.21 10.71 16.08
C GLU A 291 -18.09 11.43 17.11
N SER A 292 -19.14 10.77 17.60
CA SER A 292 -20.06 11.30 18.60
C SER A 292 -19.58 11.16 20.06
N LYS A 293 -18.45 10.49 20.29
CA LYS A 293 -17.91 10.25 21.62
C LYS A 293 -17.05 11.42 22.08
N ASP A 294 -17.17 11.77 23.36
CA ASP A 294 -16.33 12.79 23.97
C ASP A 294 -15.04 12.19 24.52
N PHE A 295 -13.92 12.62 23.97
CA PHE A 295 -12.57 12.21 24.36
C PHE A 295 -11.87 13.26 25.24
N SER A 296 -12.50 14.41 25.53
CA SER A 296 -11.86 15.54 26.21
C SER A 296 -11.35 15.21 27.61
N ASN A 297 -12.00 14.25 28.28
CA ASN A 297 -11.67 13.80 29.63
C ASN A 297 -10.92 12.46 29.68
N LEU A 298 -10.43 11.97 28.52
CA LEU A 298 -9.67 10.72 28.41
C LEU A 298 -8.22 11.02 28.04
N ASN A 299 -7.28 10.45 28.78
CA ASN A 299 -5.88 10.46 28.36
C ASN A 299 -5.63 9.38 27.29
N HIS A 300 -4.56 9.56 26.52
CA HIS A 300 -4.11 8.53 25.58
C HIS A 300 -3.78 7.23 26.34
N ASN A 301 -4.37 6.11 25.89
CA ASN A 301 -4.29 4.79 26.51
C ASN A 301 -5.00 4.62 27.86
N ASP A 302 -5.90 5.52 28.25
CA ASP A 302 -6.83 5.22 29.34
C ASP A 302 -7.68 3.99 29.03
N GLU A 303 -8.09 3.23 30.04
CA GLU A 303 -8.91 2.02 29.90
C GLU A 303 -10.19 2.28 29.06
N LYS A 304 -10.89 3.37 29.33
CA LYS A 304 -12.10 3.77 28.58
C LYS A 304 -11.79 4.13 27.12
N TYR A 305 -10.64 4.77 26.86
CA TYR A 305 -10.18 5.06 25.50
C TYR A 305 -9.91 3.78 24.73
N ILE A 306 -9.15 2.85 25.32
CA ILE A 306 -8.84 1.55 24.72
C ILE A 306 -10.12 0.75 24.47
N GLN A 307 -11.06 0.73 25.44
CA GLN A 307 -12.33 0.02 25.28
C GLN A 307 -13.16 0.55 24.11
N LEU A 308 -13.27 1.88 23.96
CA LEU A 308 -13.96 2.51 22.83
C LEU A 308 -13.38 2.08 21.47
N LEU A 309 -12.04 2.14 21.34
CA LEU A 309 -11.36 1.73 20.11
C LEU A 309 -11.59 0.26 19.81
N VAL A 310 -11.30 -0.62 20.77
CA VAL A 310 -11.39 -2.08 20.58
C VAL A 310 -12.81 -2.51 20.20
N GLU A 311 -13.85 -1.92 20.79
CA GLU A 311 -15.23 -2.29 20.46
C GLU A 311 -15.64 -1.78 19.06
N ALA A 312 -15.20 -0.58 18.65
CA ALA A 312 -15.40 -0.09 17.29
C ALA A 312 -14.66 -0.95 16.27
N GLU A 313 -13.41 -1.35 16.55
CA GLU A 313 -12.61 -2.25 15.73
C GLU A 313 -13.29 -3.62 15.57
N ARG A 314 -13.74 -4.26 16.66
CA ARG A 314 -14.42 -5.56 16.63
C ARG A 314 -15.62 -5.56 15.66
N LEU A 315 -16.46 -4.54 15.76
CA LEU A 315 -17.63 -4.40 14.89
C LEU A 315 -17.24 -4.22 13.43
N SER A 316 -16.23 -3.39 13.16
CA SER A 316 -15.75 -3.08 11.82
C SER A 316 -15.06 -4.29 11.17
N PHE A 317 -14.23 -5.05 11.91
CA PHE A 317 -13.61 -6.27 11.41
C PHE A 317 -14.63 -7.42 11.20
N SER A 318 -15.71 -7.44 11.97
CA SER A 318 -16.84 -8.33 11.71
C SER A 318 -17.48 -8.04 10.34
N ASP A 319 -17.74 -6.78 10.04
CA ASP A 319 -18.28 -6.37 8.75
C ASP A 319 -17.30 -6.65 7.61
N ARG A 320 -15.98 -6.41 7.83
CA ARG A 320 -14.90 -6.74 6.91
C ARG A 320 -14.99 -8.19 6.42
N SER A 321 -15.07 -9.12 7.36
CA SER A 321 -15.04 -10.55 7.05
C SER A 321 -16.25 -11.01 6.22
N LYS A 322 -17.38 -10.35 6.33
CA LYS A 322 -18.61 -10.71 5.65
C LYS A 322 -18.80 -10.01 4.30
N TYR A 323 -18.44 -8.74 4.20
CA TYR A 323 -18.87 -7.88 3.10
C TYR A 323 -17.75 -7.44 2.16
N LEU A 324 -16.46 -7.63 2.53
CA LEU A 324 -15.34 -7.08 1.76
C LEU A 324 -14.57 -8.14 0.98
N GLY A 325 -14.19 -7.77 -0.23
CA GLY A 325 -13.46 -8.58 -1.20
C GLY A 325 -13.16 -7.76 -2.46
N ASP A 326 -12.85 -8.43 -3.57
CA ASP A 326 -12.60 -7.79 -4.85
C ASP A 326 -13.89 -7.19 -5.45
N PRO A 327 -13.92 -5.86 -5.70
CA PRO A 327 -15.09 -5.17 -6.25
C PRO A 327 -15.34 -5.53 -7.72
N ASP A 328 -14.36 -6.08 -8.44
CA ASP A 328 -14.52 -6.53 -9.83
C ASP A 328 -15.28 -7.87 -9.91
N PHE A 329 -15.33 -8.62 -8.80
CA PHE A 329 -16.03 -9.91 -8.67
C PHE A 329 -17.29 -9.82 -7.82
N ASN A 330 -17.39 -8.84 -6.91
CA ASN A 330 -18.48 -8.76 -5.94
C ASN A 330 -18.95 -7.33 -5.77
N LYS A 331 -20.26 -7.13 -5.67
CA LYS A 331 -20.82 -5.82 -5.31
C LYS A 331 -20.57 -5.54 -3.82
N ILE A 332 -19.66 -4.61 -3.55
CA ILE A 332 -19.34 -4.19 -2.18
C ILE A 332 -20.26 -3.04 -1.75
N PRO A 333 -21.02 -3.17 -0.64
CA PRO A 333 -21.98 -2.17 -0.19
C PRO A 333 -21.29 -1.01 0.56
N VAL A 334 -20.42 -0.27 -0.12
CA VAL A 334 -19.58 0.78 0.49
C VAL A 334 -20.42 1.88 1.16
N LYS A 335 -21.48 2.35 0.50
CA LYS A 335 -22.34 3.43 1.01
C LYS A 335 -23.08 2.99 2.26
N GLU A 336 -23.59 1.79 2.28
CA GLU A 336 -24.32 1.18 3.40
C GLU A 336 -23.39 0.96 4.59
N LEU A 337 -22.19 0.43 4.36
CA LEU A 337 -21.18 0.20 5.41
C LEU A 337 -20.67 1.48 6.06
N LEU A 338 -20.68 2.62 5.35
CA LEU A 338 -20.27 3.93 5.86
C LEU A 338 -21.47 4.83 6.23
N ASN A 339 -22.69 4.30 6.20
CA ASN A 339 -23.89 5.05 6.57
C ASN A 339 -23.93 5.34 8.09
N LYS A 340 -24.23 6.59 8.44
CA LYS A 340 -24.24 7.06 9.83
C LYS A 340 -25.22 6.30 10.71
N ASP A 341 -26.44 6.06 10.21
CA ASP A 341 -27.50 5.39 11.00
C ASP A 341 -27.15 3.92 11.22
N TYR A 342 -26.60 3.26 10.18
CA TYR A 342 -26.08 1.89 10.30
C TYR A 342 -25.03 1.80 11.39
N LEU A 343 -24.01 2.67 11.38
CA LEU A 343 -22.91 2.65 12.32
C LEU A 343 -23.36 3.04 13.74
N SER A 344 -24.26 4.01 13.86
CA SER A 344 -24.86 4.37 15.15
C SER A 344 -25.63 3.20 15.77
N ASN A 345 -26.41 2.48 14.97
CA ASN A 345 -27.11 1.28 15.41
C ASN A 345 -26.16 0.14 15.79
N ARG A 346 -25.07 -0.05 15.01
CA ARG A 346 -24.03 -1.05 15.31
C ARG A 346 -23.35 -0.79 16.65
N PHE A 347 -23.09 0.48 17.00
CA PHE A 347 -22.39 0.90 18.24
C PHE A 347 -23.32 1.18 19.42
N LYS A 348 -24.65 1.02 19.22
CA LYS A 348 -25.67 1.31 20.24
C LYS A 348 -25.56 0.43 21.48
N SER A 349 -25.11 -0.82 21.33
CA SER A 349 -24.92 -1.77 22.42
C SER A 349 -23.64 -1.57 23.23
N PHE A 350 -22.82 -0.58 22.86
CA PHE A 350 -21.59 -0.28 23.59
C PHE A 350 -21.91 0.20 25.02
N ASP A 351 -21.27 -0.44 26.00
CA ASP A 351 -21.36 -0.07 27.43
C ASP A 351 -19.96 -0.19 28.06
N TYR A 352 -19.58 0.84 28.83
CA TYR A 352 -18.32 0.85 29.58
C TYR A 352 -18.23 -0.20 30.68
N SER A 353 -19.40 -0.70 31.18
CA SER A 353 -19.44 -1.68 32.27
C SER A 353 -19.04 -3.09 31.85
N GLN A 354 -19.07 -3.39 30.54
CA GLN A 354 -18.76 -4.71 30.01
C GLN A 354 -18.19 -4.66 28.58
N SER A 355 -17.28 -5.57 28.26
CA SER A 355 -16.83 -5.73 26.88
C SER A 355 -17.75 -6.69 26.12
N MET A 356 -18.01 -6.42 24.84
CA MET A 356 -18.74 -7.34 23.97
C MET A 356 -17.93 -8.63 23.77
N SER A 357 -18.61 -9.78 23.83
CA SER A 357 -17.98 -11.06 23.54
C SER A 357 -17.67 -11.16 22.03
N SER A 358 -16.41 -11.39 21.67
CA SER A 358 -16.03 -11.62 20.27
C SER A 358 -16.71 -12.84 19.65
N LYS A 359 -17.29 -13.75 20.47
CA LYS A 359 -18.06 -14.92 20.03
C LYS A 359 -19.48 -14.57 19.63
N GLU A 360 -20.03 -13.49 20.18
CA GLU A 360 -21.41 -13.00 19.94
C GLU A 360 -21.45 -12.00 18.80
N ILE A 361 -20.32 -11.35 18.52
CA ILE A 361 -20.16 -10.50 17.32
C ILE A 361 -19.99 -11.42 16.12
N ILE A 362 -21.07 -11.77 15.49
CA ILE A 362 -21.05 -12.59 14.25
C ILE A 362 -20.77 -11.68 13.06
N PRO A 363 -19.85 -12.10 12.14
CA PRO A 363 -18.93 -13.23 12.16
C PRO A 363 -17.49 -12.81 12.45
N GLY A 364 -16.72 -13.52 13.24
CA GLY A 364 -15.26 -13.55 13.26
C GLY A 364 -14.59 -13.61 14.63
N LYS A 365 -13.73 -14.62 14.84
CA LYS A 365 -12.78 -14.67 15.95
C LYS A 365 -11.47 -14.04 15.52
N LEU A 366 -10.92 -13.14 16.34
CA LEU A 366 -9.56 -12.60 16.23
C LEU A 366 -8.56 -13.53 16.91
N ILE A 367 -7.44 -13.80 16.26
CA ILE A 367 -6.25 -14.42 16.84
C ILE A 367 -5.00 -13.64 16.35
N THR A 368 -3.99 -13.60 17.21
CA THR A 368 -2.79 -12.76 17.26
C THR A 368 -1.89 -12.70 16.03
N GLU A 369 -1.23 -11.58 15.88
CA GLU A 369 -0.57 -10.90 14.78
C GLU A 369 0.82 -11.39 14.39
N SER A 370 1.13 -11.26 13.08
CA SER A 370 2.46 -11.12 12.50
C SER A 370 2.48 -9.88 11.58
N LYS A 371 3.60 -9.12 11.57
CA LYS A 371 3.68 -7.76 10.99
C LYS A 371 4.59 -7.73 9.78
N GLU A 372 4.06 -7.63 8.52
CA GLU A 372 4.94 -7.41 7.37
C GLU A 372 4.26 -6.75 6.18
N THR A 373 4.66 -5.52 5.91
CA THR A 373 4.30 -4.66 4.79
C THR A 373 5.26 -3.48 4.85
N THR A 374 5.43 -2.68 3.80
CA THR A 374 6.12 -1.40 3.90
C THR A 374 5.24 -0.27 3.41
N HIS A 375 5.35 0.87 4.08
CA HIS A 375 4.66 2.10 3.73
C HIS A 375 5.65 3.24 3.51
N TYR A 376 5.34 4.14 2.56
CA TYR A 376 6.07 5.38 2.36
C TYR A 376 5.15 6.52 1.90
N SER A 377 5.52 7.74 2.29
CA SER A 377 4.79 8.97 2.05
C SER A 377 5.69 10.01 1.40
N ILE A 378 5.19 10.70 0.38
CA ILE A 378 5.94 11.74 -0.34
C ILE A 378 5.05 12.95 -0.57
N VAL A 379 5.63 14.14 -0.35
CA VAL A 379 5.06 15.44 -0.74
C VAL A 379 6.10 16.18 -1.53
N ASP A 380 5.75 16.70 -2.70
CA ASP A 380 6.66 17.55 -3.49
C ASP A 380 6.52 19.05 -3.14
N LYS A 381 7.41 19.87 -3.67
CA LYS A 381 7.40 21.33 -3.46
C LYS A 381 6.16 22.03 -4.02
N PHE A 382 5.39 21.37 -4.87
CA PHE A 382 4.17 21.90 -5.47
C PHE A 382 2.93 21.57 -4.63
N GLY A 383 3.05 20.72 -3.61
CA GLY A 383 1.94 20.25 -2.76
C GLY A 383 1.22 19.03 -3.31
N ASN A 384 1.77 18.33 -4.30
CA ASN A 384 1.28 17.01 -4.67
C ASN A 384 1.74 16.00 -3.62
N ALA A 385 0.85 15.11 -3.24
CA ALA A 385 1.09 14.12 -2.22
C ALA A 385 0.76 12.71 -2.71
N VAL A 386 1.59 11.73 -2.32
CA VAL A 386 1.33 10.30 -2.53
C VAL A 386 1.53 9.53 -1.24
N SER A 387 0.61 8.63 -0.95
CA SER A 387 0.63 7.67 0.15
C SER A 387 0.61 6.28 -0.46
N VAL A 388 1.61 5.47 -0.17
CA VAL A 388 1.82 4.18 -0.83
C VAL A 388 2.09 3.08 0.18
N THR A 389 1.40 1.97 0.00
CA THR A 389 1.69 0.75 0.75
C THR A 389 1.93 -0.37 -0.25
N THR A 390 3.12 -0.99 -0.19
CA THR A 390 3.56 -2.09 -1.05
C THR A 390 3.97 -3.30 -0.20
N THR A 391 3.86 -4.51 -0.75
CA THR A 391 3.97 -5.73 0.05
C THR A 391 4.42 -6.94 -0.77
N LEU A 392 4.90 -7.94 -0.05
CA LEU A 392 5.04 -9.34 -0.47
C LEU A 392 4.08 -10.26 0.31
N ASN A 393 3.17 -9.69 1.12
CA ASN A 393 2.38 -10.24 2.21
C ASN A 393 3.26 -10.56 3.44
N GLY A 394 3.87 -11.72 3.55
CA GLY A 394 4.80 -12.04 4.66
C GLY A 394 6.23 -11.57 4.42
N ASN A 395 7.07 -11.60 5.47
CA ASN A 395 8.51 -11.34 5.34
C ASN A 395 9.13 -12.22 4.25
N TYR A 396 9.75 -11.59 3.25
CA TYR A 396 10.32 -12.28 2.08
C TYR A 396 9.29 -13.11 1.30
N GLY A 397 7.99 -12.80 1.41
CA GLY A 397 6.89 -13.43 0.70
C GLY A 397 6.88 -14.95 0.81
N SER A 398 6.78 -15.64 -0.33
CA SER A 398 6.81 -17.11 -0.46
C SER A 398 8.17 -17.75 -0.15
N LYS A 399 9.18 -16.96 0.21
CA LYS A 399 10.61 -17.34 0.39
C LYS A 399 11.31 -17.77 -0.90
N LEU A 400 10.62 -17.69 -2.03
CA LEU A 400 11.20 -17.99 -3.34
C LEU A 400 11.89 -16.77 -3.92
N ILE A 401 13.08 -17.01 -4.47
CA ILE A 401 13.87 -16.00 -5.17
C ILE A 401 14.51 -16.66 -6.41
N PRO A 402 14.05 -16.39 -7.64
CA PRO A 402 14.71 -16.87 -8.84
C PRO A 402 16.13 -16.28 -8.91
N GLU A 403 17.16 -17.13 -8.79
CA GLU A 403 18.57 -16.73 -8.69
C GLU A 403 18.99 -15.76 -9.81
N ASN A 404 18.52 -16.02 -11.03
CA ASN A 404 18.83 -15.20 -12.20
C ASN A 404 18.05 -13.87 -12.28
N LEU A 405 17.05 -13.68 -11.42
CA LEU A 405 16.23 -12.46 -11.35
C LEU A 405 16.50 -11.64 -10.10
N GLY A 406 16.83 -12.29 -8.97
CA GLY A 406 17.34 -11.65 -7.76
C GLY A 406 16.32 -10.93 -6.90
N PHE A 407 15.00 -11.14 -7.10
CA PHE A 407 13.94 -10.57 -6.23
C PHE A 407 13.05 -11.66 -5.64
N PHE A 408 12.50 -11.38 -4.45
CA PHE A 408 11.56 -12.27 -3.79
C PHE A 408 10.18 -12.22 -4.43
N LEU A 409 9.48 -13.37 -4.37
CA LEU A 409 8.11 -13.54 -4.83
C LEU A 409 7.14 -13.45 -3.65
N ASN A 410 5.99 -12.85 -3.87
CA ASN A 410 4.94 -12.70 -2.88
C ASN A 410 4.34 -14.04 -2.43
N ASN A 411 3.64 -14.04 -1.31
CA ASN A 411 2.76 -15.11 -0.84
C ASN A 411 1.33 -14.57 -0.59
N GLU A 412 0.87 -13.70 -1.51
CA GLU A 412 -0.39 -12.99 -1.37
C GLU A 412 -1.61 -13.89 -1.52
N MET A 413 -1.48 -15.10 -2.06
CA MET A 413 -2.57 -16.06 -2.15
C MET A 413 -3.14 -16.43 -0.78
N ASP A 414 -2.36 -16.27 0.32
CA ASP A 414 -2.81 -16.51 1.69
C ASP A 414 -3.85 -15.48 2.19
N ASP A 415 -3.93 -14.30 1.56
CA ASP A 415 -4.92 -13.29 1.91
C ASP A 415 -6.34 -13.60 1.40
N PHE A 416 -6.50 -14.62 0.55
CA PHE A 416 -7.81 -15.20 0.29
C PHE A 416 -8.38 -15.96 1.49
N SER A 417 -9.69 -16.13 1.49
CA SER A 417 -10.36 -17.06 2.40
C SER A 417 -10.15 -18.49 1.88
N ILE A 418 -9.03 -19.11 2.22
CA ILE A 418 -8.66 -20.49 1.82
C ILE A 418 -9.79 -21.46 2.16
N LYS A 419 -10.34 -21.31 3.36
CA LYS A 419 -11.54 -21.98 3.84
C LYS A 419 -12.36 -20.97 4.61
N PRO A 420 -13.54 -20.54 4.10
CA PRO A 420 -14.36 -19.57 4.79
C PRO A 420 -14.63 -19.91 6.25
N GLY A 421 -14.43 -18.94 7.14
CA GLY A 421 -14.53 -19.15 8.60
C GLY A 421 -13.24 -19.61 9.28
N TYR A 422 -12.16 -19.85 8.52
CA TYR A 422 -10.82 -20.18 9.06
C TYR A 422 -9.87 -18.97 8.87
N PRO A 423 -8.93 -18.80 9.83
CA PRO A 423 -7.98 -17.68 9.75
C PRO A 423 -6.88 -17.96 8.71
N ASN A 424 -6.41 -16.89 8.05
CA ASN A 424 -5.16 -16.89 7.29
C ASN A 424 -3.94 -16.79 8.23
N MET A 425 -2.72 -16.65 7.70
CA MET A 425 -1.49 -16.55 8.51
C MET A 425 -1.50 -15.39 9.51
N TYR A 426 -2.33 -14.37 9.28
CA TYR A 426 -2.49 -13.20 10.14
C TYR A 426 -3.64 -13.32 11.15
N GLY A 427 -4.32 -14.44 11.18
CA GLY A 427 -5.50 -14.64 12.02
C GLY A 427 -6.78 -13.96 11.48
N LEU A 428 -6.74 -13.38 10.28
CA LEU A 428 -7.92 -12.79 9.65
C LEU A 428 -8.85 -13.89 9.16
N ILE A 429 -10.11 -13.81 9.60
CA ILE A 429 -11.16 -14.68 9.11
C ILE A 429 -11.85 -13.99 7.95
N GLY A 430 -11.92 -14.66 6.81
CA GLY A 430 -12.64 -14.21 5.64
C GLY A 430 -13.89 -15.03 5.35
N GLY A 431 -14.86 -14.42 4.69
CA GLY A 431 -16.07 -15.07 4.19
C GLY A 431 -15.94 -15.56 2.75
N TYR A 432 -17.03 -16.09 2.21
CA TYR A 432 -17.10 -16.59 0.83
C TYR A 432 -16.81 -15.51 -0.23
N ILE A 433 -17.09 -14.25 0.07
CA ILE A 433 -16.86 -13.12 -0.83
C ILE A 433 -15.37 -12.97 -1.21
N ASN A 434 -14.45 -13.39 -0.32
CA ASN A 434 -13.01 -13.41 -0.55
C ASN A 434 -12.46 -14.82 -0.86
N SER A 435 -13.27 -15.76 -1.35
CA SER A 435 -12.79 -17.06 -1.82
C SER A 435 -11.94 -16.93 -3.07
N ILE A 436 -11.03 -17.89 -3.27
CA ILE A 436 -10.12 -17.93 -4.43
C ILE A 436 -10.94 -18.14 -5.70
N GLU A 437 -10.69 -17.29 -6.68
CA GLU A 437 -11.19 -17.40 -8.06
C GLU A 437 -10.07 -16.93 -9.02
N PRO A 438 -9.94 -17.51 -10.24
CA PRO A 438 -8.97 -17.04 -11.23
C PRO A 438 -9.09 -15.54 -11.49
N GLU A 439 -7.96 -14.84 -11.64
CA GLU A 439 -7.84 -13.40 -11.90
C GLU A 439 -8.36 -12.46 -10.79
N LYS A 440 -8.92 -12.99 -9.71
CA LYS A 440 -9.42 -12.22 -8.58
C LYS A 440 -8.28 -11.68 -7.74
N ARG A 441 -8.47 -10.46 -7.20
CA ARG A 441 -7.57 -9.87 -6.20
C ARG A 441 -8.00 -10.30 -4.81
N MET A 442 -7.05 -10.71 -3.99
CA MET A 442 -7.27 -11.03 -2.58
C MET A 442 -7.51 -9.76 -1.75
N LEU A 443 -8.39 -9.86 -0.75
CA LEU A 443 -8.70 -8.78 0.17
C LEU A 443 -7.44 -8.34 0.93
N SER A 444 -7.21 -7.02 0.99
CA SER A 444 -6.07 -6.41 1.68
C SER A 444 -6.49 -5.61 2.92
N SER A 445 -5.53 -5.36 3.81
CA SER A 445 -5.65 -4.41 4.92
C SER A 445 -4.79 -3.14 4.74
N MET A 446 -4.08 -3.00 3.62
CA MET A 446 -3.23 -1.84 3.33
C MET A 446 -4.06 -0.56 3.25
N THR A 447 -3.72 0.45 4.04
CA THR A 447 -4.52 1.67 4.25
C THR A 447 -3.71 2.93 3.96
N PRO A 448 -3.16 3.12 2.73
CA PRO A 448 -2.54 4.39 2.39
C PRO A 448 -3.59 5.50 2.49
N THR A 449 -3.26 6.58 3.21
CA THR A 449 -4.23 7.61 3.59
C THR A 449 -3.64 9.01 3.45
N ILE A 450 -4.44 9.95 2.96
CA ILE A 450 -4.14 11.38 2.89
C ILE A 450 -5.27 12.12 3.64
N ILE A 451 -4.89 13.11 4.44
CA ILE A 451 -5.83 13.91 5.23
C ILE A 451 -5.72 15.37 4.81
N GLU A 452 -6.86 15.98 4.55
CA GLU A 452 -7.02 17.42 4.34
C GLU A 452 -7.67 18.06 5.57
N HIS A 453 -7.22 19.27 5.88
CA HIS A 453 -7.85 20.17 6.85
C HIS A 453 -8.18 21.49 6.16
N ASN A 454 -9.44 21.89 6.15
CA ASN A 454 -9.92 23.10 5.46
C ASN A 454 -9.55 23.16 3.95
N GLY A 455 -9.51 22.01 3.28
CA GLY A 455 -9.15 21.90 1.87
C GLY A 455 -7.65 21.86 1.58
N GLU A 456 -6.81 22.07 2.60
CA GLU A 456 -5.35 22.00 2.49
C GLU A 456 -4.80 20.63 2.91
N LEU A 457 -3.69 20.21 2.30
CA LEU A 457 -2.99 18.99 2.71
C LEU A 457 -2.50 19.11 4.15
N SER A 458 -2.91 18.18 5.01
CA SER A 458 -2.53 18.15 6.42
C SER A 458 -1.58 17.01 6.74
N MET A 459 -1.90 15.77 6.31
CA MET A 459 -1.09 14.59 6.61
C MET A 459 -1.07 13.62 5.43
N VAL A 460 0.04 12.89 5.30
CA VAL A 460 0.19 11.73 4.42
C VAL A 460 0.72 10.60 5.27
N LEU A 461 -0.06 9.54 5.44
CA LEU A 461 0.24 8.48 6.40
C LEU A 461 -0.22 7.11 5.95
N GLY A 462 0.31 6.12 6.61
CA GLY A 462 0.01 4.70 6.53
C GLY A 462 0.95 3.92 7.41
N SER A 463 0.76 2.62 7.49
CA SER A 463 1.54 1.75 8.37
C SER A 463 1.85 0.42 7.68
N PRO A 464 2.96 -0.24 8.01
CA PRO A 464 3.12 -1.67 7.85
C PRO A 464 2.38 -2.41 8.97
N GLY A 465 2.09 -3.72 8.80
CA GLY A 465 1.61 -4.53 9.92
C GLY A 465 0.45 -5.47 9.64
N GLY A 466 0.22 -5.92 8.41
CA GLY A 466 -0.91 -6.82 8.10
C GLY A 466 -2.26 -6.26 8.59
N PRO A 467 -3.04 -6.99 9.40
CA PRO A 467 -4.33 -6.49 9.89
C PRO A 467 -4.25 -5.22 10.75
N THR A 468 -3.13 -5.05 11.48
CA THR A 468 -2.92 -3.87 12.35
C THR A 468 -2.61 -2.59 11.57
N ILE A 469 -2.42 -2.65 10.25
CA ILE A 469 -2.28 -1.45 9.42
C ILE A 469 -3.45 -0.50 9.66
N ILE A 470 -4.68 -1.02 9.62
CA ILE A 470 -5.91 -0.22 9.73
C ILE A 470 -6.01 0.47 11.11
N THR A 471 -5.64 -0.25 12.16
CA THR A 471 -5.72 0.23 13.55
C THR A 471 -4.51 1.09 13.96
N SER A 472 -3.47 1.13 13.11
CA SER A 472 -2.28 1.99 13.29
C SER A 472 -2.37 3.31 12.52
N VAL A 473 -3.25 3.40 11.53
CA VAL A 473 -3.54 4.61 10.76
C VAL A 473 -4.59 5.45 11.46
#